data_7cff7880a79ce386b6392dbabdacf89e
#
_entry.id   7cff7880a79ce386b6392dbabdacf89e
#
_cell.length_a   1.000
_cell.length_b   1.000
_cell.length_c   1.000
_cell.angle_alpha   90.00
_cell.angle_beta   90.00
_cell.angle_gamma   90.00
#
_symmetry.space_group_name_H-M   'P 1'
#
loop_
_entity.id
_entity.type
_entity.pdbx_description
1 polymer ?
#
loop_
_entity_poly.entity_id
_entity_poly.type
_entity_poly.pdbx_seq_one_letter_code
_entity_poly.pdbx_strand_id
1 'polypeptide(L)'
;MIRRVATVAFEGIEARAVDVQVQVAPGLPAFNIVGLPDKAVSEAKERVRAALIASGLALPARRITVNLAPADLPKEGSHYDLPIALGLMGAIGAIPHDALSGFTVLGELALDGSIAPVAGVLPAAVGANGRGQGLICPGPCGSEAAWASPEIEIIAAHSLIQLANHFKGTQVLARPQPKIHERENTSIDLSDIKGQESAKRALEVAAAGGHNLLMIGPPGAGKSMLAARLPTILPPLLPAELLEVSMIASIAGVIEGGALTNHRPFRSPHHSASMPALVGGGLRARPGEISLSHNGVLFLDELPEFSSQVLDSLRQPLETGEVAIARANHRITYPARFMLVAAMNPCRCGRASDSGFFCKRGANERCTAEYQGRLSGPLLDRIDLHVEVPGVTAADLILPAPAEGSREVAARVARARDIQAARYATMGLDSVRTNAQVSGRVLEDVARVDSAGLSLLRDAADSMRLSARGYHRVLRVARTLADLDAADSIGHLHLAEAFSYRALADDCRRAA
;
A
#
# COMPACT_ATOMS: atom_id res chain seq x y z
N MET A 1 44.79 -4.45 -6.55
CA MET A 1 44.03 -3.22 -6.80
C MET A 1 42.62 -3.44 -6.31
N ILE A 2 42.01 -2.49 -5.60
CA ILE A 2 40.63 -2.62 -5.10
C ILE A 2 39.70 -1.86 -6.07
N ARG A 3 38.59 -2.50 -6.47
CA ARG A 3 37.51 -1.86 -7.23
C ARG A 3 36.32 -1.64 -6.33
N ARG A 4 35.65 -0.50 -6.50
CA ARG A 4 34.46 -0.14 -5.73
C ARG A 4 33.28 0.02 -6.67
N VAL A 5 32.14 -0.51 -6.27
CA VAL A 5 30.85 -0.40 -6.96
C VAL A 5 29.79 -0.03 -5.94
N ALA A 6 29.10 1.07 -6.15
CA ALA A 6 28.00 1.45 -5.27
C ALA A 6 26.77 0.59 -5.54
N THR A 7 26.12 0.15 -4.48
CA THR A 7 24.82 -0.55 -4.47
C THR A 7 24.00 -0.07 -3.28
N VAL A 8 22.90 -0.74 -2.99
CA VAL A 8 22.02 -0.38 -1.87
C VAL A 8 21.64 -1.59 -1.04
N ALA A 9 21.33 -1.35 0.23
CA ALA A 9 20.53 -2.22 1.08
C ALA A 9 19.21 -1.50 1.41
N PHE A 10 18.15 -2.26 1.64
CA PHE A 10 16.83 -1.67 1.89
C PHE A 10 16.47 -1.70 3.38
N GLU A 11 16.06 -0.55 3.88
CA GLU A 11 15.56 -0.35 5.24
C GLU A 11 14.14 0.26 5.14
N GLY A 12 13.12 -0.59 5.12
CA GLY A 12 11.79 -0.18 4.72
C GLY A 12 11.74 0.21 3.24
N ILE A 13 11.28 1.42 2.96
CA ILE A 13 11.26 1.99 1.60
C ILE A 13 12.55 2.78 1.28
N GLU A 14 13.48 2.93 2.24
CA GLU A 14 14.72 3.68 2.05
C GLU A 14 15.83 2.79 1.47
N ALA A 15 16.58 3.34 0.52
CA ALA A 15 17.75 2.70 -0.09
C ALA A 15 19.03 3.25 0.54
N ARG A 16 19.60 2.51 1.49
CA ARG A 16 20.87 2.84 2.15
C ARG A 16 22.06 2.46 1.27
N ALA A 17 23.00 3.36 1.12
CA ALA A 17 24.19 3.12 0.29
C ALA A 17 25.08 1.99 0.86
N VAL A 18 25.49 1.10 -0.03
CA VAL A 18 26.45 0.01 0.25
C VAL A 18 27.58 0.07 -0.77
N ASP A 19 28.82 -0.10 -0.34
CA ASP A 19 30.00 -0.13 -1.19
C ASP A 19 30.49 -1.58 -1.35
N VAL A 20 30.43 -2.09 -2.56
CA VAL A 20 30.97 -3.40 -2.93
C VAL A 20 32.44 -3.24 -3.33
N GLN A 21 33.33 -3.71 -2.50
CA GLN A 21 34.79 -3.62 -2.68
C GLN A 21 35.32 -4.95 -3.17
N VAL A 22 35.82 -5.00 -4.40
CA VAL A 22 36.33 -6.22 -5.01
C VAL A 22 37.85 -6.15 -5.09
N GLN A 23 38.53 -7.13 -4.53
CA GLN A 23 39.98 -7.29 -4.61
C GLN A 23 40.34 -8.62 -5.25
N VAL A 24 41.23 -8.55 -6.24
CA VAL A 24 41.91 -9.72 -6.83
C VAL A 24 43.39 -9.68 -6.45
N ALA A 25 43.83 -10.65 -5.66
CA ALA A 25 45.18 -10.75 -5.13
C ALA A 25 45.88 -12.07 -5.53
N PRO A 26 47.22 -12.11 -5.60
CA PRO A 26 47.94 -13.39 -5.74
C PRO A 26 47.61 -14.34 -4.57
N GLY A 27 47.59 -15.65 -4.86
CA GLY A 27 47.31 -16.69 -3.88
C GLY A 27 46.53 -17.85 -4.44
N LEU A 28 46.23 -18.82 -3.59
CA LEU A 28 45.38 -19.96 -3.98
C LEU A 28 44.00 -19.47 -4.39
N PRO A 29 43.46 -20.04 -5.49
CA PRO A 29 42.11 -19.64 -5.99
C PRO A 29 41.06 -19.80 -4.89
N ALA A 30 40.43 -18.70 -4.53
CA ALA A 30 39.35 -18.64 -3.56
C ALA A 30 38.40 -17.49 -3.89
N PHE A 31 37.10 -17.64 -3.58
CA PHE A 31 36.12 -16.56 -3.71
C PHE A 31 35.37 -16.38 -2.37
N ASN A 32 35.69 -15.31 -1.67
CA ASN A 32 35.16 -14.99 -0.35
C ASN A 32 34.32 -13.71 -0.38
N ILE A 33 33.15 -13.73 0.26
CA ILE A 33 32.29 -12.56 0.48
C ILE A 33 32.23 -12.30 1.99
N VAL A 34 32.45 -11.05 2.40
CA VAL A 34 32.43 -10.61 3.80
C VAL A 34 31.58 -9.35 3.95
N GLY A 35 31.12 -9.00 5.16
CA GLY A 35 30.32 -7.82 5.45
C GLY A 35 28.86 -8.13 5.76
N LEU A 36 28.59 -9.16 6.60
CA LEU A 36 27.26 -9.64 7.02
C LEU A 36 26.32 -10.04 5.86
N PRO A 37 26.79 -10.87 4.91
CA PRO A 37 25.92 -11.38 3.84
C PRO A 37 24.90 -12.38 4.40
N ASP A 38 23.64 -12.30 3.90
CA ASP A 38 22.67 -13.36 4.10
C ASP A 38 23.03 -14.62 3.27
N LYS A 39 22.20 -15.66 3.34
CA LYS A 39 22.42 -16.88 2.56
C LYS A 39 22.38 -16.59 1.04
N ALA A 40 21.45 -15.75 0.58
CA ALA A 40 21.31 -15.44 -0.85
C ALA A 40 22.53 -14.68 -1.39
N VAL A 41 23.07 -13.74 -0.62
CA VAL A 41 24.31 -13.01 -0.95
C VAL A 41 25.55 -13.93 -0.86
N SER A 42 25.56 -14.87 0.07
CA SER A 42 26.65 -15.87 0.16
C SER A 42 26.68 -16.81 -1.04
N GLU A 43 25.51 -17.13 -1.61
CA GLU A 43 25.36 -17.94 -2.83
C GLU A 43 25.69 -17.17 -4.12
N ALA A 44 25.75 -15.85 -4.08
CA ALA A 44 26.08 -15.00 -5.23
C ALA A 44 27.39 -15.38 -5.92
N LYS A 45 28.37 -15.89 -5.15
CA LYS A 45 29.66 -16.34 -5.70
C LYS A 45 29.52 -17.38 -6.81
N GLU A 46 28.57 -18.32 -6.69
CA GLU A 46 28.36 -19.38 -7.70
C GLU A 46 27.62 -18.83 -8.91
N ARG A 47 26.57 -17.98 -8.70
CA ARG A 47 25.85 -17.33 -9.81
C ARG A 47 26.75 -16.40 -10.60
N VAL A 48 27.51 -15.54 -9.93
CA VAL A 48 28.47 -14.61 -10.55
C VAL A 48 29.53 -15.36 -11.35
N ARG A 49 30.07 -16.45 -10.78
CA ARG A 49 31.06 -17.29 -11.45
C ARG A 49 30.51 -17.89 -12.73
N ALA A 50 29.34 -18.53 -12.66
CA ALA A 50 28.70 -19.14 -13.82
C ALA A 50 28.36 -18.10 -14.89
N ALA A 51 27.75 -16.97 -14.51
CA ALA A 51 27.37 -15.90 -15.41
C ALA A 51 28.58 -15.29 -16.16
N LEU A 52 29.70 -15.07 -15.47
CA LEU A 52 30.94 -14.55 -16.11
C LEU A 52 31.49 -15.55 -17.10
N ILE A 53 31.54 -16.85 -16.77
CA ILE A 53 32.03 -17.90 -17.68
C ILE A 53 31.10 -17.98 -18.91
N ALA A 54 29.78 -18.00 -18.72
CA ALA A 54 28.80 -18.02 -19.82
C ALA A 54 28.91 -16.78 -20.71
N SER A 55 29.34 -15.65 -20.17
CA SER A 55 29.60 -14.40 -20.90
C SER A 55 30.97 -14.37 -21.61
N GLY A 56 31.71 -15.48 -21.63
CA GLY A 56 33.02 -15.56 -22.25
C GLY A 56 34.14 -14.90 -21.44
N LEU A 57 33.90 -14.61 -20.16
CA LEU A 57 34.88 -13.98 -19.25
C LEU A 57 35.45 -15.06 -18.31
N ALA A 58 36.77 -15.34 -18.42
CA ALA A 58 37.42 -16.25 -17.51
C ALA A 58 37.71 -15.58 -16.17
N LEU A 59 37.30 -16.23 -15.06
CA LEU A 59 37.70 -15.83 -13.73
C LEU A 59 39.21 -16.09 -13.54
N PRO A 60 39.96 -15.11 -12.97
CA PRO A 60 41.37 -15.32 -12.72
C PRO A 60 41.57 -16.42 -11.66
N ALA A 61 42.54 -17.30 -11.89
CA ALA A 61 42.96 -18.31 -10.92
C ALA A 61 43.76 -17.66 -9.75
N ARG A 62 43.10 -16.75 -9.04
CA ARG A 62 43.67 -15.92 -7.95
C ARG A 62 42.68 -15.86 -6.78
N ARG A 63 43.12 -15.29 -5.68
CA ARG A 63 42.26 -15.05 -4.52
C ARG A 63 41.36 -13.82 -4.79
N ILE A 64 40.05 -14.03 -4.79
CA ILE A 64 39.02 -12.99 -4.91
C ILE A 64 38.40 -12.77 -3.55
N THR A 65 38.39 -11.52 -3.09
CA THR A 65 37.73 -11.10 -1.85
C THR A 65 36.77 -9.96 -2.18
N VAL A 66 35.49 -10.13 -1.83
CA VAL A 66 34.44 -9.12 -1.92
C VAL A 66 34.06 -8.68 -0.52
N ASN A 67 34.18 -7.40 -0.23
CA ASN A 67 33.74 -6.80 1.02
C ASN A 67 32.54 -5.90 0.77
N LEU A 68 31.47 -6.08 1.55
CA LEU A 68 30.24 -5.28 1.50
C LEU A 68 30.23 -4.31 2.68
N ALA A 69 30.53 -3.05 2.45
CA ALA A 69 30.61 -2.02 3.48
C ALA A 69 29.37 -1.10 3.47
N PRO A 70 28.89 -0.64 4.63
CA PRO A 70 29.40 -0.84 6.00
C PRO A 70 29.03 -2.22 6.56
N ALA A 71 29.78 -2.71 7.56
CA ALA A 71 29.59 -4.06 8.09
C ALA A 71 28.40 -4.20 9.06
N ASP A 72 27.91 -3.11 9.61
CA ASP A 72 26.78 -3.05 10.56
C ASP A 72 25.40 -3.15 9.91
N LEU A 73 25.31 -2.90 8.59
CA LEU A 73 24.07 -2.99 7.82
C LEU A 73 23.90 -4.41 7.26
N PRO A 74 22.77 -5.12 7.52
CA PRO A 74 22.49 -6.41 6.92
C PRO A 74 22.37 -6.32 5.39
N LYS A 75 22.98 -7.27 4.67
CA LYS A 75 22.88 -7.38 3.21
C LYS A 75 22.03 -8.60 2.88
N GLU A 76 20.82 -8.32 2.38
CA GLU A 76 19.82 -9.35 2.10
C GLU A 76 19.38 -9.29 0.62
N GLY A 77 19.24 -10.45 0.00
CA GLY A 77 18.72 -10.57 -1.35
C GLY A 77 19.76 -10.79 -2.44
N SER A 78 19.28 -11.12 -3.64
CA SER A 78 20.09 -11.50 -4.79
C SER A 78 20.58 -10.32 -5.64
N HIS A 79 20.10 -9.12 -5.39
CA HIS A 79 20.43 -7.92 -6.17
C HIS A 79 21.92 -7.50 -6.09
N TYR A 80 22.70 -8.13 -5.19
CA TYR A 80 24.15 -7.92 -5.09
C TYR A 80 24.95 -8.66 -6.17
N ASP A 81 24.34 -9.59 -6.91
CA ASP A 81 25.06 -10.37 -7.93
C ASP A 81 25.68 -9.46 -8.99
N LEU A 82 24.88 -8.55 -9.54
CA LEU A 82 25.33 -7.65 -10.61
C LEU A 82 26.44 -6.68 -10.16
N PRO A 83 26.38 -5.99 -9.01
CA PRO A 83 27.47 -5.13 -8.56
C PRO A 83 28.75 -5.92 -8.26
N ILE A 84 28.67 -7.16 -7.75
CA ILE A 84 29.81 -8.04 -7.55
C ILE A 84 30.44 -8.43 -8.90
N ALA A 85 29.63 -8.81 -9.90
CA ALA A 85 30.07 -9.18 -11.23
C ALA A 85 30.76 -8.00 -11.94
N LEU A 86 30.13 -6.82 -11.91
CA LEU A 86 30.70 -5.62 -12.53
C LEU A 86 32.00 -5.17 -11.85
N GLY A 87 32.09 -5.31 -10.53
CA GLY A 87 33.33 -5.07 -9.79
C GLY A 87 34.45 -6.02 -10.22
N LEU A 88 34.15 -7.30 -10.46
CA LEU A 88 35.10 -8.28 -11.01
C LEU A 88 35.47 -7.95 -12.45
N MET A 89 34.49 -7.60 -13.31
CA MET A 89 34.76 -7.20 -14.71
C MET A 89 35.69 -5.98 -14.77
N GLY A 90 35.52 -5.00 -13.89
CA GLY A 90 36.44 -3.87 -13.76
C GLY A 90 37.81 -4.27 -13.23
N ALA A 91 37.89 -5.27 -12.33
CA ALA A 91 39.17 -5.74 -11.77
C ALA A 91 40.00 -6.56 -12.78
N ILE A 92 39.35 -7.27 -13.73
CA ILE A 92 40.02 -8.02 -14.80
C ILE A 92 40.20 -7.23 -16.08
N GLY A 93 39.74 -5.96 -16.11
CA GLY A 93 39.87 -5.08 -17.29
C GLY A 93 38.87 -5.39 -18.44
N ALA A 94 37.76 -6.09 -18.15
CA ALA A 94 36.72 -6.39 -19.12
C ALA A 94 35.87 -5.15 -19.47
N ILE A 95 35.81 -4.16 -18.56
CA ILE A 95 35.18 -2.84 -18.73
C ILE A 95 36.18 -1.75 -18.30
N PRO A 96 36.03 -0.50 -18.74
CA PRO A 96 36.89 0.64 -18.34
C PRO A 96 36.86 0.84 -16.83
N HIS A 97 37.96 1.36 -16.28
CA HIS A 97 38.18 1.45 -14.85
C HIS A 97 37.24 2.42 -14.12
N ASP A 98 36.78 3.43 -14.80
CA ASP A 98 35.92 4.54 -14.36
C ASP A 98 34.47 4.37 -14.77
N ALA A 99 34.16 3.35 -15.56
CA ALA A 99 32.82 3.10 -16.11
C ALA A 99 31.70 3.00 -15.06
N LEU A 100 32.06 2.56 -13.83
CA LEU A 100 31.10 2.39 -12.74
C LEU A 100 31.11 3.55 -11.74
N SER A 101 32.03 4.50 -11.91
CA SER A 101 32.06 5.69 -11.05
C SER A 101 30.85 6.56 -11.37
N GLY A 102 30.06 6.86 -10.36
CA GLY A 102 28.83 7.64 -10.55
C GLY A 102 27.57 6.81 -10.78
N PHE A 103 27.64 5.48 -10.68
CA PHE A 103 26.46 4.62 -10.78
C PHE A 103 26.21 3.81 -9.51
N THR A 104 24.95 3.73 -9.11
CA THR A 104 24.45 2.70 -8.20
C THR A 104 24.01 1.50 -9.03
N VAL A 105 24.35 0.28 -8.61
CA VAL A 105 24.14 -0.94 -9.37
C VAL A 105 23.31 -1.93 -8.59
N LEU A 106 22.29 -2.52 -9.21
CA LEU A 106 21.52 -3.64 -8.62
C LEU A 106 21.01 -4.59 -9.71
N GLY A 107 20.96 -5.88 -9.41
CA GLY A 107 20.46 -6.91 -10.32
C GLY A 107 20.86 -8.31 -9.88
N GLU A 108 20.03 -9.28 -10.17
CA GLU A 108 20.31 -10.70 -9.98
C GLU A 108 20.85 -11.30 -11.26
N LEU A 109 21.76 -12.24 -11.17
CA LEU A 109 22.32 -12.93 -12.33
C LEU A 109 21.79 -14.37 -12.44
N ALA A 110 21.33 -14.72 -13.63
CA ALA A 110 21.13 -16.09 -14.00
C ALA A 110 22.47 -16.73 -14.45
N LEU A 111 22.53 -18.05 -14.48
CA LEU A 111 23.76 -18.80 -14.77
C LEU A 111 24.27 -18.59 -16.20
N ASP A 112 23.39 -18.19 -17.13
CA ASP A 112 23.70 -17.89 -18.52
C ASP A 112 24.23 -16.47 -18.78
N GLY A 113 24.34 -15.64 -17.71
CA GLY A 113 24.76 -14.27 -17.78
C GLY A 113 23.67 -13.26 -18.08
N SER A 114 22.41 -13.68 -18.12
CA SER A 114 21.26 -12.77 -18.17
C SER A 114 21.02 -12.10 -16.82
N ILE A 115 20.43 -10.88 -16.85
CA ILE A 115 20.16 -10.07 -15.67
C ILE A 115 18.66 -10.15 -15.36
N ALA A 116 18.33 -10.83 -14.29
CA ALA A 116 16.96 -11.04 -13.83
C ALA A 116 16.40 -9.83 -13.06
N PRO A 117 15.08 -9.59 -13.13
CA PRO A 117 14.41 -8.54 -12.36
C PRO A 117 14.62 -8.69 -10.86
N VAL A 118 14.72 -7.56 -10.16
CA VAL A 118 14.86 -7.51 -8.69
C VAL A 118 13.86 -6.53 -8.11
N ALA A 119 13.50 -6.73 -6.84
CA ALA A 119 12.67 -5.82 -6.07
C ALA A 119 13.47 -4.58 -5.62
N GLY A 120 12.78 -3.45 -5.45
CA GLY A 120 13.37 -2.25 -4.88
C GLY A 120 14.09 -1.33 -5.87
N VAL A 121 13.85 -1.49 -7.17
CA VAL A 121 14.54 -0.68 -8.19
C VAL A 121 14.15 0.79 -8.10
N LEU A 122 12.87 1.12 -7.88
CA LEU A 122 12.43 2.51 -7.74
C LEU A 122 13.05 3.21 -6.51
N PRO A 123 13.00 2.66 -5.29
CA PRO A 123 13.72 3.23 -4.15
C PRO A 123 15.23 3.37 -4.37
N ALA A 124 15.85 2.39 -5.06
CA ALA A 124 17.26 2.47 -5.41
C ALA A 124 17.55 3.62 -6.37
N ALA A 125 16.69 3.83 -7.38
CA ALA A 125 16.79 4.93 -8.35
C ALA A 125 16.62 6.30 -7.66
N VAL A 126 15.62 6.45 -6.79
CA VAL A 126 15.41 7.67 -6.00
C VAL A 126 16.63 7.96 -5.10
N GLY A 127 17.13 6.92 -4.42
CA GLY A 127 18.33 7.04 -3.59
C GLY A 127 19.60 7.37 -4.39
N ALA A 128 19.78 6.80 -5.57
CA ALA A 128 20.89 7.10 -6.49
C ALA A 128 20.83 8.56 -6.97
N ASN A 129 19.65 9.01 -7.43
CA ASN A 129 19.42 10.38 -7.85
C ASN A 129 19.73 11.39 -6.74
N GLY A 130 19.29 11.10 -5.50
CA GLY A 130 19.58 11.94 -4.33
C GLY A 130 21.08 12.04 -3.99
N ARG A 131 21.90 11.09 -4.45
CA ARG A 131 23.38 11.11 -4.33
C ARG A 131 24.08 11.66 -5.56
N GLY A 132 23.35 12.14 -6.58
CA GLY A 132 23.91 12.58 -7.84
C GLY A 132 24.52 11.43 -8.68
N GLN A 133 24.00 10.21 -8.53
CA GLN A 133 24.44 9.01 -9.21
C GLN A 133 23.38 8.55 -10.22
N GLY A 134 23.86 7.93 -11.32
CA GLY A 134 23.02 7.14 -12.20
C GLY A 134 22.67 5.78 -11.62
N LEU A 135 21.88 5.01 -12.36
CA LEU A 135 21.47 3.65 -11.98
C LEU A 135 21.77 2.64 -13.09
N ILE A 136 22.34 1.49 -12.71
CA ILE A 136 22.42 0.30 -13.56
C ILE A 136 21.47 -0.74 -12.98
N CYS A 137 20.49 -1.18 -13.79
CA CYS A 137 19.44 -2.09 -13.34
C CYS A 137 19.07 -3.11 -14.41
N PRO A 138 18.28 -4.18 -14.07
CA PRO A 138 17.78 -5.11 -15.05
C PRO A 138 16.89 -4.44 -16.10
N GLY A 139 16.97 -4.87 -17.36
CA GLY A 139 16.21 -4.34 -18.48
C GLY A 139 14.70 -4.19 -18.22
N PRO A 140 14.01 -5.24 -17.72
CA PRO A 140 12.57 -5.15 -17.40
C PRO A 140 12.20 -4.11 -16.34
N CYS A 141 13.14 -3.73 -15.46
CA CYS A 141 12.93 -2.74 -14.40
C CYS A 141 13.27 -1.29 -14.82
N GLY A 142 13.77 -1.09 -16.04
CA GLY A 142 14.21 0.24 -16.50
C GLY A 142 13.11 1.29 -16.49
N SER A 143 11.89 0.91 -16.91
CA SER A 143 10.74 1.82 -16.90
C SER A 143 10.31 2.24 -15.49
N GLU A 144 10.44 1.35 -14.51
CA GLU A 144 10.22 1.62 -13.09
C GLU A 144 11.26 2.64 -12.57
N ALA A 145 12.54 2.41 -12.87
CA ALA A 145 13.63 3.30 -12.47
C ALA A 145 13.48 4.72 -13.04
N ALA A 146 12.95 4.83 -14.26
CA ALA A 146 12.79 6.11 -14.96
C ALA A 146 11.83 7.09 -14.29
N TRP A 147 11.00 6.64 -13.34
CA TRP A 147 10.13 7.48 -12.53
C TRP A 147 10.86 8.27 -11.45
N ALA A 148 12.09 7.89 -11.09
CA ALA A 148 12.84 8.59 -10.04
C ALA A 148 13.14 10.05 -10.40
N SER A 149 13.55 10.32 -11.63
CA SER A 149 13.82 11.67 -12.15
C SER A 149 13.96 11.65 -13.67
N PRO A 150 13.56 12.70 -14.40
CA PRO A 150 13.85 12.83 -15.83
C PRO A 150 15.35 12.98 -16.13
N GLU A 151 16.16 13.40 -15.17
CA GLU A 151 17.58 13.73 -15.36
C GLU A 151 18.52 12.57 -14.98
N ILE A 152 18.06 11.59 -14.21
CA ILE A 152 18.91 10.45 -13.80
C ILE A 152 19.35 9.63 -15.02
N GLU A 153 20.64 9.31 -15.13
CA GLU A 153 21.14 8.38 -16.12
C GLU A 153 20.78 6.94 -15.70
N ILE A 154 20.10 6.20 -16.59
CA ILE A 154 19.67 4.83 -16.32
C ILE A 154 20.16 3.92 -17.43
N ILE A 155 20.95 2.91 -17.06
CA ILE A 155 21.42 1.83 -17.92
C ILE A 155 20.63 0.57 -17.55
N ALA A 156 19.63 0.23 -18.38
CA ALA A 156 18.80 -0.95 -18.19
C ALA A 156 19.25 -2.05 -19.17
N ALA A 157 19.84 -3.13 -18.65
CA ALA A 157 20.46 -4.17 -19.45
C ALA A 157 19.87 -5.55 -19.20
N HIS A 158 19.85 -6.39 -20.24
CA HIS A 158 19.34 -7.76 -20.17
C HIS A 158 20.44 -8.79 -19.92
N SER A 159 21.73 -8.44 -20.12
CA SER A 159 22.86 -9.36 -19.91
C SER A 159 24.16 -8.62 -19.61
N LEU A 160 25.13 -9.35 -19.01
CA LEU A 160 26.48 -8.85 -18.75
C LEU A 160 27.21 -8.43 -20.03
N ILE A 161 26.97 -9.15 -21.15
CA ILE A 161 27.57 -8.84 -22.47
C ILE A 161 27.05 -7.48 -22.96
N GLN A 162 25.76 -7.20 -22.80
CA GLN A 162 25.17 -5.92 -23.16
C GLN A 162 25.80 -4.76 -22.39
N LEU A 163 26.05 -4.93 -21.07
CA LEU A 163 26.75 -3.91 -20.27
C LEU A 163 28.22 -3.74 -20.71
N ALA A 164 28.93 -4.84 -20.97
CA ALA A 164 30.29 -4.78 -21.47
C ALA A 164 30.38 -4.02 -22.80
N ASN A 165 29.46 -4.27 -23.72
CA ASN A 165 29.37 -3.62 -25.00
C ASN A 165 29.00 -2.13 -24.87
N HIS A 166 28.10 -1.79 -23.95
CA HIS A 166 27.72 -0.41 -23.66
C HIS A 166 28.94 0.40 -23.18
N PHE A 167 29.68 -0.10 -22.19
CA PHE A 167 30.86 0.58 -21.66
C PHE A 167 32.07 0.62 -22.62
N LYS A 168 32.11 -0.29 -23.59
CA LYS A 168 33.10 -0.24 -24.69
C LYS A 168 32.68 0.67 -25.86
N GLY A 169 31.46 1.21 -25.81
CA GLY A 169 30.92 2.05 -26.87
C GLY A 169 30.51 1.31 -28.14
N THR A 170 30.51 -0.05 -28.14
CA THR A 170 30.10 -0.88 -29.27
C THR A 170 28.60 -1.01 -29.42
N GLN A 171 27.86 -0.90 -28.32
CA GLN A 171 26.40 -0.90 -28.29
C GLN A 171 25.91 0.02 -27.16
N VAL A 172 25.40 1.19 -27.47
CA VAL A 172 24.88 2.13 -26.48
C VAL A 172 23.42 1.80 -26.20
N LEU A 173 23.10 1.58 -24.92
CA LEU A 173 21.73 1.32 -24.45
C LEU A 173 20.97 2.64 -24.35
N ALA A 174 19.75 2.67 -24.90
CA ALA A 174 18.89 3.84 -24.81
C ALA A 174 18.32 3.94 -23.38
N ARG A 175 18.11 5.19 -22.93
CA ARG A 175 17.45 5.46 -21.66
C ARG A 175 16.02 4.93 -21.69
N PRO A 176 15.59 4.14 -20.69
CA PRO A 176 14.22 3.67 -20.61
C PRO A 176 13.25 4.82 -20.35
N GLN A 177 12.04 4.69 -20.87
CA GLN A 177 10.97 5.65 -20.64
C GLN A 177 10.05 5.17 -19.51
N PRO A 178 9.54 6.09 -18.66
CA PRO A 178 8.55 5.73 -17.64
C PRO A 178 7.26 5.24 -18.32
N LYS A 179 6.64 4.21 -17.74
CA LYS A 179 5.39 3.64 -18.23
C LYS A 179 4.33 3.70 -17.15
N ILE A 180 3.10 4.02 -17.53
CA ILE A 180 1.91 3.92 -16.68
C ILE A 180 1.05 2.78 -17.22
N HIS A 181 0.58 1.91 -16.34
CA HIS A 181 -0.54 1.04 -16.62
C HIS A 181 -1.81 1.90 -16.72
N GLU A 182 -2.31 2.04 -17.93
CA GLU A 182 -3.67 2.53 -18.13
C GLU A 182 -4.64 1.49 -17.56
N ARG A 183 -5.70 1.97 -16.91
CA ARG A 183 -6.76 1.09 -16.40
C ARG A 183 -7.32 0.33 -17.60
N GLU A 184 -7.19 -0.99 -17.62
CA GLU A 184 -8.10 -1.79 -18.43
C GLU A 184 -9.51 -1.35 -18.05
N ASN A 185 -10.34 -1.04 -19.05
CA ASN A 185 -11.75 -0.71 -18.85
C ASN A 185 -12.40 -1.86 -18.10
N THR A 186 -12.24 -1.85 -16.77
CA THR A 186 -12.97 -2.80 -15.93
C THR A 186 -14.44 -2.47 -16.11
N SER A 187 -15.19 -3.43 -16.60
CA SER A 187 -16.67 -3.33 -16.79
C SER A 187 -17.42 -3.18 -15.46
N ILE A 188 -16.72 -2.85 -14.38
CA ILE A 188 -17.28 -2.75 -13.03
C ILE A 188 -17.73 -1.32 -12.79
N ASP A 189 -19.04 -1.14 -12.61
CA ASP A 189 -19.65 0.15 -12.35
C ASP A 189 -20.66 0.08 -11.19
N LEU A 190 -20.92 1.21 -10.51
CA LEU A 190 -21.96 1.28 -9.46
C LEU A 190 -23.36 1.03 -10.01
N SER A 191 -23.61 1.33 -11.28
CA SER A 191 -24.89 1.07 -11.95
C SER A 191 -25.21 -0.41 -12.09
N ASP A 192 -24.23 -1.31 -11.95
CA ASP A 192 -24.47 -2.77 -11.93
C ASP A 192 -25.23 -3.21 -10.67
N ILE A 193 -25.23 -2.39 -9.62
CA ILE A 193 -25.86 -2.71 -8.34
C ILE A 193 -27.26 -2.08 -8.33
N LYS A 194 -28.26 -2.94 -8.36
CA LYS A 194 -29.66 -2.53 -8.28
C LYS A 194 -30.07 -2.38 -6.80
N GLY A 195 -30.81 -1.33 -6.49
CA GLY A 195 -31.16 -1.01 -5.11
C GLY A 195 -29.93 -0.62 -4.25
N GLN A 196 -29.98 -0.90 -2.95
CA GLN A 196 -28.89 -0.65 -2.00
C GLN A 196 -28.48 0.84 -1.89
N GLU A 197 -29.44 1.76 -2.00
CA GLU A 197 -29.17 3.21 -2.10
C GLU A 197 -28.44 3.74 -0.84
N SER A 198 -28.80 3.27 0.36
CA SER A 198 -28.13 3.65 1.61
C SER A 198 -26.68 3.20 1.64
N ALA A 199 -26.37 2.00 1.13
CA ALA A 199 -25.01 1.48 1.08
C ALA A 199 -24.17 2.20 0.00
N LYS A 200 -24.74 2.53 -1.16
CA LYS A 200 -24.09 3.36 -2.19
C LYS A 200 -23.78 4.75 -1.65
N ARG A 201 -24.72 5.37 -0.91
CA ARG A 201 -24.52 6.68 -0.28
C ARG A 201 -23.40 6.59 0.77
N ALA A 202 -23.37 5.55 1.59
CA ALA A 202 -22.28 5.34 2.55
C ALA A 202 -20.90 5.16 1.87
N LEU A 203 -20.84 4.47 0.70
CA LEU A 203 -19.62 4.39 -0.11
C LEU A 203 -19.18 5.76 -0.64
N GLU A 204 -20.12 6.57 -1.12
CA GLU A 204 -19.82 7.93 -1.58
C GLU A 204 -19.26 8.79 -0.45
N VAL A 205 -19.88 8.78 0.74
CA VAL A 205 -19.42 9.51 1.92
C VAL A 205 -18.04 9.01 2.37
N ALA A 206 -17.85 7.66 2.40
CA ALA A 206 -16.56 7.06 2.72
C ALA A 206 -15.48 7.50 1.73
N ALA A 207 -15.78 7.47 0.43
CA ALA A 207 -14.86 7.90 -0.62
C ALA A 207 -14.52 9.39 -0.52
N ALA A 208 -15.50 10.25 -0.26
CA ALA A 208 -15.32 11.69 -0.17
C ALA A 208 -14.47 12.10 1.04
N GLY A 209 -14.73 11.52 2.20
CA GLY A 209 -14.05 11.89 3.45
C GLY A 209 -12.83 11.03 3.80
N GLY A 210 -12.60 9.93 3.10
CA GLY A 210 -11.58 8.95 3.48
C GLY A 210 -11.95 8.12 4.73
N HIS A 211 -13.25 7.95 4.99
CA HIS A 211 -13.78 7.30 6.20
C HIS A 211 -13.71 5.78 6.14
N ASN A 212 -13.45 5.16 7.28
CA ASN A 212 -13.56 3.73 7.45
C ASN A 212 -15.04 3.30 7.49
N LEU A 213 -15.37 2.20 6.81
CA LEU A 213 -16.73 1.73 6.61
C LEU A 213 -16.90 0.27 7.04
N LEU A 214 -17.97 -0.02 7.79
CA LEU A 214 -18.42 -1.38 8.09
C LEU A 214 -19.81 -1.61 7.48
N MET A 215 -19.90 -2.63 6.64
CA MET A 215 -21.15 -3.11 6.03
C MET A 215 -21.65 -4.35 6.77
N ILE A 216 -22.90 -4.33 7.24
CA ILE A 216 -23.53 -5.42 7.97
C ILE A 216 -24.75 -5.89 7.18
N GLY A 217 -24.83 -7.18 6.86
CA GLY A 217 -25.99 -7.70 6.12
C GLY A 217 -25.89 -9.20 5.86
N PRO A 218 -26.99 -9.82 5.43
CA PRO A 218 -27.04 -11.26 5.19
C PRO A 218 -26.08 -11.70 4.07
N PRO A 219 -25.74 -12.99 3.98
CA PRO A 219 -25.01 -13.52 2.84
C PRO A 219 -25.75 -13.23 1.53
N GLY A 220 -25.03 -12.89 0.46
CA GLY A 220 -25.62 -12.56 -0.83
C GLY A 220 -26.21 -11.14 -0.94
N ALA A 221 -26.12 -10.28 0.08
CA ALA A 221 -26.59 -8.90 0.02
C ALA A 221 -25.76 -7.97 -0.89
N GLY A 222 -24.66 -8.45 -1.48
CA GLY A 222 -23.83 -7.66 -2.39
C GLY A 222 -22.72 -6.84 -1.74
N LYS A 223 -22.38 -7.06 -0.44
CA LYS A 223 -21.36 -6.31 0.30
C LYS A 223 -19.99 -6.29 -0.39
N SER A 224 -19.50 -7.44 -0.83
CA SER A 224 -18.19 -7.55 -1.52
C SER A 224 -18.26 -6.91 -2.91
N MET A 225 -19.42 -6.95 -3.59
CA MET A 225 -19.64 -6.24 -4.85
C MET A 225 -19.59 -4.72 -4.66
N LEU A 226 -20.22 -4.20 -3.59
CA LEU A 226 -20.16 -2.79 -3.22
C LEU A 226 -18.73 -2.35 -2.96
N ALA A 227 -17.99 -3.10 -2.11
CA ALA A 227 -16.60 -2.80 -1.80
C ALA A 227 -15.69 -2.76 -3.04
N ALA A 228 -15.86 -3.72 -3.97
CA ALA A 228 -15.07 -3.79 -5.21
C ALA A 228 -15.29 -2.59 -6.14
N ARG A 229 -16.39 -1.84 -5.97
CA ARG A 229 -16.69 -0.64 -6.77
C ARG A 229 -16.14 0.65 -6.15
N LEU A 230 -15.71 0.62 -4.89
CA LEU A 230 -15.13 1.79 -4.23
C LEU A 230 -13.95 2.41 -5.02
N PRO A 231 -13.00 1.63 -5.58
CA PRO A 231 -11.93 2.20 -6.40
C PRO A 231 -12.41 2.94 -7.66
N THR A 232 -13.63 2.68 -8.15
CA THR A 232 -14.16 3.35 -9.34
C THR A 232 -14.64 4.77 -9.08
N ILE A 233 -14.89 5.10 -7.80
CA ILE A 233 -15.35 6.43 -7.37
C ILE A 233 -14.27 7.22 -6.62
N LEU A 234 -13.13 6.61 -6.34
CA LEU A 234 -11.99 7.30 -5.74
C LEU A 234 -11.21 8.09 -6.80
N PRO A 235 -10.74 9.31 -6.48
CA PRO A 235 -9.87 10.06 -7.38
C PRO A 235 -8.54 9.34 -7.58
N PRO A 236 -7.87 9.52 -8.73
CA PRO A 236 -6.55 8.94 -8.98
C PRO A 236 -5.53 9.40 -7.95
N LEU A 237 -4.42 8.67 -7.87
CA LEU A 237 -3.29 9.04 -7.01
C LEU A 237 -2.67 10.36 -7.50
N LEU A 238 -2.37 11.25 -6.57
CA LEU A 238 -1.53 12.41 -6.84
C LEU A 238 -0.07 11.97 -7.10
N PRO A 239 0.77 12.77 -7.76
CA PRO A 239 2.15 12.39 -8.06
C PRO A 239 2.97 11.94 -6.84
N ALA A 240 2.81 12.61 -5.70
CA ALA A 240 3.48 12.21 -4.45
C ALA A 240 2.93 10.87 -3.90
N GLU A 241 1.60 10.69 -3.91
CA GLU A 241 0.97 9.44 -3.50
C GLU A 241 1.35 8.28 -4.42
N LEU A 242 1.43 8.53 -5.74
CA LEU A 242 1.87 7.56 -6.74
C LEU A 242 3.28 7.05 -6.43
N LEU A 243 4.19 7.97 -6.09
CA LEU A 243 5.56 7.61 -5.75
C LEU A 243 5.62 6.75 -4.48
N GLU A 244 4.92 7.16 -3.40
CA GLU A 244 4.86 6.40 -2.14
C GLU A 244 4.31 4.98 -2.35
N VAL A 245 3.18 4.84 -3.04
CA VAL A 245 2.57 3.54 -3.35
C VAL A 245 3.50 2.67 -4.18
N SER A 246 4.13 3.27 -5.20
CA SER A 246 5.04 2.55 -6.09
C SER A 246 6.34 2.12 -5.41
N MET A 247 6.87 2.91 -4.47
CA MET A 247 8.03 2.50 -3.66
C MET A 247 7.74 1.28 -2.81
N ILE A 248 6.56 1.22 -2.18
CA ILE A 248 6.12 0.05 -1.41
C ILE A 248 5.94 -1.16 -2.33
N ALA A 249 5.29 -0.98 -3.49
CA ALA A 249 5.08 -2.03 -4.48
C ALA A 249 6.40 -2.55 -5.05
N SER A 250 7.38 -1.69 -5.28
CA SER A 250 8.73 -2.02 -5.72
C SER A 250 9.46 -2.91 -4.71
N ILE A 251 9.48 -2.53 -3.43
CA ILE A 251 10.08 -3.34 -2.34
C ILE A 251 9.37 -4.69 -2.18
N ALA A 252 8.05 -4.71 -2.35
CA ALA A 252 7.29 -5.97 -2.34
C ALA A 252 7.58 -6.86 -3.55
N GLY A 253 8.08 -6.30 -4.65
CA GLY A 253 8.32 -7.00 -5.91
C GLY A 253 7.05 -7.30 -6.68
N VAL A 254 6.03 -6.44 -6.57
CA VAL A 254 4.71 -6.63 -7.22
C VAL A 254 4.48 -5.69 -8.42
N ILE A 255 5.49 -4.92 -8.82
CA ILE A 255 5.41 -4.10 -10.04
C ILE A 255 5.59 -5.01 -11.26
N GLU A 256 4.58 -5.09 -12.11
CA GLU A 256 4.61 -5.89 -13.32
C GLU A 256 5.12 -5.08 -14.51
N GLY A 257 6.07 -5.65 -15.27
CA GLY A 257 6.62 -5.03 -16.48
C GLY A 257 7.26 -3.64 -16.30
N GLY A 258 7.58 -3.26 -15.06
CA GLY A 258 8.17 -1.95 -14.73
C GLY A 258 7.22 -0.76 -14.90
N ALA A 259 5.91 -0.99 -15.09
CA ALA A 259 4.92 0.05 -15.24
C ALA A 259 4.26 0.40 -13.90
N LEU A 260 4.14 1.70 -13.61
CA LEU A 260 3.41 2.17 -12.41
C LEU A 260 1.92 2.33 -12.72
N THR A 261 1.10 2.38 -11.66
CA THR A 261 -0.35 2.61 -11.79
C THR A 261 -0.76 3.83 -10.99
N ASN A 262 -1.57 4.70 -11.60
CA ASN A 262 -2.16 5.86 -10.91
C ASN A 262 -3.46 5.52 -10.16
N HIS A 263 -3.85 4.24 -10.14
CA HIS A 263 -5.03 3.78 -9.42
C HIS A 263 -4.70 3.53 -7.96
N ARG A 264 -5.65 3.85 -7.10
CA ARG A 264 -5.55 3.55 -5.66
C ARG A 264 -5.57 2.03 -5.45
N PRO A 265 -4.62 1.48 -4.67
CA PRO A 265 -4.59 0.06 -4.37
C PRO A 265 -5.91 -0.40 -3.72
N PHE A 266 -6.38 -1.57 -4.15
CA PHE A 266 -7.48 -2.29 -3.50
C PHE A 266 -6.97 -3.67 -3.11
N ARG A 267 -6.85 -3.91 -1.81
CA ARG A 267 -6.34 -5.17 -1.26
C ARG A 267 -7.45 -5.88 -0.50
N SER A 268 -7.64 -7.15 -0.82
CA SER A 268 -8.69 -7.98 -0.21
C SER A 268 -8.08 -9.31 0.26
N PRO A 269 -7.34 -9.31 1.38
CA PRO A 269 -6.77 -10.54 1.91
C PRO A 269 -7.88 -11.47 2.42
N HIS A 270 -7.69 -12.78 2.21
CA HIS A 270 -8.58 -13.79 2.76
C HIS A 270 -8.51 -13.81 4.29
N HIS A 271 -9.60 -14.14 4.99
CA HIS A 271 -9.66 -14.16 6.46
C HIS A 271 -8.65 -15.12 7.12
N SER A 272 -8.16 -16.15 6.38
CA SER A 272 -7.10 -17.05 6.84
C SER A 272 -5.68 -16.47 6.71
N ALA A 273 -5.52 -15.23 6.26
CA ALA A 273 -4.21 -14.59 6.14
C ALA A 273 -3.48 -14.56 7.48
N SER A 274 -2.21 -14.93 7.45
CA SER A 274 -1.36 -14.90 8.65
C SER A 274 -0.98 -13.47 9.03
N MET A 275 -0.63 -13.25 10.31
CA MET A 275 -0.11 -11.97 10.79
C MET A 275 1.03 -11.40 9.92
N PRO A 276 2.08 -12.17 9.53
CA PRO A 276 3.12 -11.65 8.64
C PRO A 276 2.63 -11.30 7.23
N ALA A 277 1.60 -11.98 6.72
CA ALA A 277 1.02 -11.63 5.43
C ALA A 277 0.28 -10.28 5.49
N LEU A 278 -0.42 -10.01 6.60
CA LEU A 278 -1.20 -8.78 6.75
C LEU A 278 -0.33 -7.59 7.14
N VAL A 279 0.46 -7.71 8.21
CA VAL A 279 1.29 -6.63 8.77
C VAL A 279 2.60 -6.49 8.01
N GLY A 280 3.11 -7.58 7.49
CA GLY A 280 4.45 -7.67 6.96
C GLY A 280 5.41 -8.36 7.94
N GLY A 281 6.64 -8.59 7.50
CA GLY A 281 7.65 -9.26 8.31
C GLY A 281 8.34 -10.40 7.58
N GLY A 282 8.55 -11.52 8.27
CA GLY A 282 9.35 -12.64 7.79
C GLY A 282 10.85 -12.35 7.81
N LEU A 283 11.65 -13.21 7.19
CA LEU A 283 13.11 -13.10 7.18
C LEU A 283 13.63 -11.80 6.53
N ARG A 284 12.90 -11.23 5.58
CA ARG A 284 13.28 -10.01 4.84
C ARG A 284 12.47 -8.77 5.22
N ALA A 285 11.69 -8.82 6.31
CA ALA A 285 10.81 -7.73 6.77
C ALA A 285 10.02 -7.04 5.65
N ARG A 286 9.47 -7.80 4.71
CA ARG A 286 8.71 -7.28 3.56
C ARG A 286 7.41 -6.60 4.02
N PRO A 287 6.92 -5.60 3.27
CA PRO A 287 5.62 -5.01 3.55
C PRO A 287 4.50 -6.04 3.38
N GLY A 288 3.49 -5.96 4.25
CA GLY A 288 2.27 -6.79 4.18
C GLY A 288 1.13 -6.08 3.46
N GLU A 289 -0.04 -6.73 3.44
CA GLU A 289 -1.26 -6.23 2.77
C GLU A 289 -1.68 -4.85 3.29
N ILE A 290 -1.46 -4.55 4.57
CA ILE A 290 -1.74 -3.24 5.17
C ILE A 290 -0.90 -2.15 4.49
N SER A 291 0.41 -2.36 4.33
CA SER A 291 1.28 -1.40 3.66
C SER A 291 1.04 -1.35 2.14
N LEU A 292 0.70 -2.49 1.52
CA LEU A 292 0.33 -2.55 0.10
C LEU A 292 -1.00 -1.85 -0.20
N SER A 293 -1.84 -1.60 0.81
CA SER A 293 -3.07 -0.81 0.68
C SER A 293 -2.85 0.69 0.92
N HIS A 294 -1.61 1.14 1.10
CA HIS A 294 -1.28 2.55 1.35
C HIS A 294 -1.88 3.48 0.30
N ASN A 295 -2.48 4.60 0.73
CA ASN A 295 -3.24 5.55 -0.09
C ASN A 295 -4.40 4.92 -0.89
N GLY A 296 -4.85 3.73 -0.49
CA GLY A 296 -5.90 2.95 -1.13
C GLY A 296 -6.91 2.37 -0.14
N VAL A 297 -7.38 1.17 -0.42
CA VAL A 297 -8.44 0.48 0.32
C VAL A 297 -7.96 -0.89 0.78
N LEU A 298 -8.13 -1.18 2.06
CA LEU A 298 -8.04 -2.51 2.63
C LEU A 298 -9.46 -3.03 2.86
N PHE A 299 -9.87 -4.03 2.08
CA PHE A 299 -11.18 -4.67 2.24
C PHE A 299 -11.04 -5.97 3.01
N LEU A 300 -11.76 -6.08 4.14
CA LEU A 300 -11.81 -7.27 4.97
C LEU A 300 -13.22 -7.85 4.94
N ASP A 301 -13.42 -8.90 4.16
CA ASP A 301 -14.68 -9.64 4.14
C ASP A 301 -14.75 -10.61 5.31
N GLU A 302 -15.96 -10.87 5.80
CA GLU A 302 -16.18 -11.75 6.96
C GLU A 302 -15.33 -11.33 8.18
N LEU A 303 -15.31 -10.06 8.51
CA LEU A 303 -14.43 -9.46 9.52
C LEU A 303 -14.30 -10.28 10.83
N PRO A 304 -15.38 -10.86 11.44
CA PRO A 304 -15.25 -11.65 12.66
C PRO A 304 -14.59 -13.04 12.49
N GLU A 305 -14.31 -13.47 11.25
CA GLU A 305 -13.60 -14.73 10.99
C GLU A 305 -12.08 -14.57 11.00
N PHE A 306 -11.56 -13.35 10.93
CA PHE A 306 -10.14 -13.09 11.17
C PHE A 306 -9.76 -13.39 12.63
N SER A 307 -8.53 -13.82 12.86
CA SER A 307 -8.03 -14.01 14.22
C SER A 307 -7.98 -12.69 15.00
N SER A 308 -8.24 -12.74 16.30
CA SER A 308 -8.19 -11.53 17.14
C SER A 308 -6.84 -10.81 17.12
N GLN A 309 -5.75 -11.56 17.03
CA GLN A 309 -4.40 -10.98 16.91
C GLN A 309 -4.23 -10.16 15.63
N VAL A 310 -4.76 -10.65 14.50
CA VAL A 310 -4.75 -9.95 13.23
C VAL A 310 -5.58 -8.68 13.30
N LEU A 311 -6.79 -8.74 13.86
CA LEU A 311 -7.67 -7.57 14.03
C LEU A 311 -7.05 -6.51 14.96
N ASP A 312 -6.43 -6.95 16.05
CA ASP A 312 -5.76 -6.04 16.98
C ASP A 312 -4.56 -5.34 16.35
N SER A 313 -3.87 -5.99 15.41
CA SER A 313 -2.74 -5.38 14.69
C SER A 313 -3.14 -4.21 13.80
N LEU A 314 -4.41 -4.12 13.39
CA LEU A 314 -4.93 -2.99 12.60
C LEU A 314 -5.06 -1.69 13.40
N ARG A 315 -5.12 -1.77 14.74
CA ARG A 315 -5.37 -0.59 15.59
C ARG A 315 -4.31 0.48 15.42
N GLN A 316 -3.05 0.10 15.42
CA GLN A 316 -1.94 1.04 15.29
C GLN A 316 -1.92 1.70 13.89
N PRO A 317 -1.94 0.96 12.77
CA PRO A 317 -1.95 1.57 11.44
C PRO A 317 -3.13 2.51 11.22
N LEU A 318 -4.32 2.17 11.71
CA LEU A 318 -5.51 3.03 11.60
C LEU A 318 -5.40 4.33 12.42
N GLU A 319 -4.48 4.40 13.40
CA GLU A 319 -4.26 5.58 14.23
C GLU A 319 -3.07 6.40 13.76
N THR A 320 -1.94 5.73 13.47
CA THR A 320 -0.68 6.40 13.13
C THR A 320 -0.44 6.53 11.62
N GLY A 321 -1.11 5.73 10.79
CA GLY A 321 -0.84 5.64 9.36
C GLY A 321 0.45 4.92 9.02
N GLU A 322 1.00 4.12 9.95
CA GLU A 322 2.28 3.43 9.80
C GLU A 322 2.23 2.03 10.42
N VAL A 323 2.99 1.11 9.84
CA VAL A 323 3.25 -0.22 10.39
C VAL A 323 4.71 -0.33 10.79
N ALA A 324 4.97 -0.64 12.06
CA ALA A 324 6.31 -0.90 12.56
C ALA A 324 6.55 -2.42 12.69
N ILE A 325 7.56 -2.91 11.97
CA ILE A 325 8.03 -4.29 12.04
C ILE A 325 9.29 -4.31 12.91
N ALA A 326 9.17 -4.92 14.10
CA ALA A 326 10.30 -5.08 15.00
C ALA A 326 11.10 -6.35 14.66
N ARG A 327 12.39 -6.24 14.51
CA ARG A 327 13.38 -7.33 14.47
C ARG A 327 14.34 -7.22 15.64
N ALA A 328 15.10 -8.30 15.91
CA ALA A 328 16.03 -8.34 17.03
C ALA A 328 16.96 -7.13 17.09
N ASN A 329 17.40 -6.60 15.94
CA ASN A 329 18.38 -5.51 15.87
C ASN A 329 17.89 -4.28 15.10
N HIS A 330 16.71 -4.32 14.46
CA HIS A 330 16.22 -3.22 13.62
C HIS A 330 14.70 -3.05 13.74
N ARG A 331 14.27 -1.81 13.71
CA ARG A 331 12.83 -1.44 13.60
C ARG A 331 12.61 -0.80 12.25
N ILE A 332 11.85 -1.48 11.40
CA ILE A 332 11.50 -1.02 10.06
C ILE A 332 10.07 -0.49 10.09
N THR A 333 9.84 0.69 9.54
CA THR A 333 8.52 1.30 9.46
C THR A 333 8.11 1.43 7.99
N TYR A 334 6.88 1.02 7.69
CA TYR A 334 6.25 1.21 6.38
C TYR A 334 5.06 2.16 6.48
N PRO A 335 4.86 3.06 5.52
CA PRO A 335 3.63 3.83 5.40
C PRO A 335 2.41 2.90 5.25
N ALA A 336 1.31 3.24 5.92
CA ALA A 336 0.10 2.43 5.95
C ALA A 336 -1.16 3.29 6.15
N ARG A 337 -1.32 4.36 5.38
CA ARG A 337 -2.53 5.20 5.37
C ARG A 337 -3.52 4.60 4.39
N PHE A 338 -4.56 3.96 4.86
CA PHE A 338 -5.56 3.29 4.03
C PHE A 338 -6.97 3.54 4.56
N MET A 339 -7.96 3.37 3.70
CA MET A 339 -9.36 3.25 4.10
C MET A 339 -9.65 1.79 4.44
N LEU A 340 -10.12 1.53 5.67
CA LEU A 340 -10.63 0.22 6.04
C LEU A 340 -12.08 0.12 5.58
N VAL A 341 -12.35 -0.81 4.69
CA VAL A 341 -13.72 -1.25 4.36
C VAL A 341 -13.87 -2.67 4.85
N ALA A 342 -14.86 -2.90 5.69
CA ALA A 342 -15.10 -4.21 6.27
C ALA A 342 -16.52 -4.67 5.98
N ALA A 343 -16.71 -5.97 5.84
CA ALA A 343 -18.02 -6.57 5.70
C ALA A 343 -18.19 -7.69 6.72
N MET A 344 -19.39 -7.81 7.27
CA MET A 344 -19.74 -8.93 8.12
C MET A 344 -21.22 -9.33 7.98
N ASN A 345 -21.51 -10.54 8.38
CA ASN A 345 -22.90 -10.99 8.54
C ASN A 345 -23.45 -10.50 9.91
N PRO A 346 -24.76 -10.37 10.07
CA PRO A 346 -25.34 -9.96 11.36
C PRO A 346 -25.09 -10.98 12.47
N CYS A 347 -24.95 -12.26 12.12
CA CYS A 347 -24.64 -13.35 13.01
C CYS A 347 -23.89 -14.46 12.24
N ARG A 348 -23.40 -15.47 12.94
CA ARG A 348 -22.67 -16.59 12.32
C ARG A 348 -23.52 -17.40 11.34
N CYS A 349 -24.84 -17.52 11.56
CA CYS A 349 -25.75 -18.18 10.61
C CYS A 349 -26.16 -17.27 9.43
N GLY A 350 -25.88 -15.97 9.51
CA GLY A 350 -26.13 -14.97 8.45
C GLY A 350 -27.58 -14.47 8.37
N ARG A 351 -28.52 -15.04 9.15
CA ARG A 351 -29.98 -14.84 8.95
C ARG A 351 -30.71 -14.34 10.18
N ALA A 352 -30.00 -13.84 11.22
CA ALA A 352 -30.65 -13.41 12.47
C ALA A 352 -31.60 -12.22 12.28
N SER A 353 -31.42 -11.43 11.23
CA SER A 353 -32.31 -10.31 10.88
C SER A 353 -33.51 -10.71 10.04
N ASP A 354 -33.58 -11.97 9.55
CA ASP A 354 -34.71 -12.43 8.75
C ASP A 354 -35.94 -12.63 9.66
N SER A 355 -37.05 -11.99 9.33
CA SER A 355 -38.31 -12.15 10.07
C SER A 355 -38.79 -13.60 10.04
N GLY A 356 -39.05 -14.16 11.22
CA GLY A 356 -39.48 -15.56 11.37
C GLY A 356 -38.38 -16.61 11.32
N PHE A 357 -37.10 -16.22 11.20
CA PHE A 357 -35.99 -17.16 11.26
C PHE A 357 -35.56 -17.42 12.71
N PHE A 358 -35.46 -18.69 13.10
CA PHE A 358 -34.91 -19.14 14.37
C PHE A 358 -33.56 -19.81 14.17
N CYS A 359 -32.54 -19.27 14.83
CA CYS A 359 -31.20 -19.81 14.76
C CYS A 359 -31.13 -21.19 15.41
N LYS A 360 -30.59 -22.21 14.73
CA LYS A 360 -30.40 -23.57 15.25
C LYS A 360 -29.49 -23.64 16.49
N ARG A 361 -28.77 -22.56 16.82
CA ARG A 361 -27.82 -22.44 17.95
C ARG A 361 -28.45 -21.81 19.20
N GLY A 362 -29.74 -21.49 19.18
CA GLY A 362 -30.45 -20.83 20.27
C GLY A 362 -31.12 -19.51 19.85
N ALA A 363 -31.31 -18.61 20.79
CA ALA A 363 -31.90 -17.32 20.51
C ALA A 363 -31.03 -16.53 19.50
N ASN A 364 -31.64 -15.82 18.53
CA ASN A 364 -30.96 -15.04 17.53
C ASN A 364 -29.98 -14.03 18.15
N GLU A 365 -30.39 -13.38 19.24
CA GLU A 365 -29.60 -12.42 20.01
C GLU A 365 -28.27 -13.01 20.50
N ARG A 366 -28.31 -14.25 21.03
CA ARG A 366 -27.11 -14.93 21.53
C ARG A 366 -26.14 -15.25 20.38
N CYS A 367 -26.64 -15.71 19.23
CA CYS A 367 -25.82 -15.99 18.07
C CYS A 367 -25.16 -14.71 17.52
N THR A 368 -25.89 -13.59 17.55
CA THR A 368 -25.39 -12.26 17.17
C THR A 368 -24.30 -11.79 18.13
N ALA A 369 -24.56 -11.83 19.43
CA ALA A 369 -23.60 -11.42 20.46
C ALA A 369 -22.29 -12.24 20.41
N GLU A 370 -22.38 -13.58 20.31
CA GLU A 370 -21.20 -14.44 20.20
C GLU A 370 -20.37 -14.17 18.94
N TYR A 371 -21.02 -13.78 17.83
CA TYR A 371 -20.33 -13.52 16.57
C TYR A 371 -19.70 -12.13 16.53
N GLN A 372 -20.47 -11.11 16.92
CA GLN A 372 -20.00 -9.72 16.93
C GLN A 372 -19.03 -9.45 18.08
N GLY A 373 -19.16 -10.17 19.20
CA GLY A 373 -18.26 -10.09 20.35
C GLY A 373 -16.80 -10.51 20.06
N ARG A 374 -16.52 -11.08 18.89
CA ARG A 374 -15.14 -11.30 18.41
C ARG A 374 -14.44 -10.00 18.03
N LEU A 375 -15.21 -8.96 17.73
CA LEU A 375 -14.68 -7.65 17.39
C LEU A 375 -14.47 -6.83 18.66
N SER A 376 -13.25 -6.36 18.85
CA SER A 376 -12.95 -5.52 20.00
C SER A 376 -13.57 -4.12 19.87
N GLY A 377 -14.11 -3.59 20.96
CA GLY A 377 -14.63 -2.23 21.02
C GLY A 377 -13.65 -1.18 20.46
N PRO A 378 -12.34 -1.23 20.82
CA PRO A 378 -11.35 -0.32 20.26
C PRO A 378 -11.17 -0.39 18.73
N LEU A 379 -11.40 -1.52 18.08
CA LEU A 379 -11.40 -1.61 16.61
C LEU A 379 -12.65 -0.96 16.03
N LEU A 380 -13.83 -1.31 16.54
CA LEU A 380 -15.11 -0.69 16.14
C LEU A 380 -15.09 0.83 16.33
N ASP A 381 -14.39 1.28 17.35
CA ASP A 381 -14.16 2.69 17.59
C ASP A 381 -13.32 3.40 16.50
N ARG A 382 -12.69 2.71 15.59
CA ARG A 382 -11.93 3.28 14.48
C ARG A 382 -12.67 3.24 13.15
N ILE A 383 -13.89 2.73 13.15
CA ILE A 383 -14.77 2.72 11.99
C ILE A 383 -15.78 3.87 12.11
N ASP A 384 -15.80 4.75 11.13
CA ASP A 384 -16.59 5.98 11.17
C ASP A 384 -18.05 5.73 10.75
N LEU A 385 -18.23 4.90 9.71
CA LEU A 385 -19.52 4.62 9.09
C LEU A 385 -19.91 3.16 9.31
N HIS A 386 -21.13 2.93 9.83
CA HIS A 386 -21.74 1.63 9.92
C HIS A 386 -23.02 1.66 9.09
N VAL A 387 -23.17 0.73 8.15
CA VAL A 387 -24.34 0.67 7.27
C VAL A 387 -24.90 -0.74 7.21
N GLU A 388 -26.21 -0.82 7.29
CA GLU A 388 -26.93 -2.07 7.03
C GLU A 388 -27.13 -2.25 5.51
N VAL A 389 -26.79 -3.44 5.03
CA VAL A 389 -26.97 -3.84 3.63
C VAL A 389 -28.03 -4.93 3.60
N PRO A 390 -29.29 -4.58 3.33
CA PRO A 390 -30.39 -5.54 3.35
C PRO A 390 -30.23 -6.62 2.29
N GLY A 391 -30.86 -7.76 2.48
CA GLY A 391 -30.90 -8.82 1.48
C GLY A 391 -31.57 -8.33 0.18
N VAL A 392 -31.00 -8.72 -0.95
CA VAL A 392 -31.57 -8.39 -2.27
C VAL A 392 -32.82 -9.22 -2.50
N THR A 393 -33.94 -8.57 -2.79
CA THR A 393 -35.21 -9.23 -3.12
C THR A 393 -35.35 -9.48 -4.62
N ALA A 394 -36.25 -10.39 -5.00
CA ALA A 394 -36.58 -10.59 -6.43
C ALA A 394 -37.11 -9.30 -7.08
N ALA A 395 -37.80 -8.46 -6.31
CA ALA A 395 -38.27 -7.16 -6.77
C ALA A 395 -37.14 -6.21 -7.10
N ASP A 396 -36.08 -6.19 -6.29
CA ASP A 396 -34.87 -5.36 -6.52
C ASP A 396 -34.17 -5.77 -7.82
N LEU A 397 -34.11 -7.07 -8.12
CA LEU A 397 -33.46 -7.58 -9.34
C LEU A 397 -34.17 -7.20 -10.62
N ILE A 398 -35.50 -6.94 -10.55
CA ILE A 398 -36.33 -6.53 -11.69
C ILE A 398 -36.25 -5.00 -11.93
N LEU A 399 -35.74 -4.23 -10.93
CA LEU A 399 -35.61 -2.78 -11.11
C LEU A 399 -34.77 -2.44 -12.35
N PRO A 400 -35.08 -1.34 -13.05
CA PRO A 400 -34.22 -0.84 -14.10
C PRO A 400 -32.82 -0.55 -13.55
N ALA A 401 -31.85 -0.51 -14.45
CA ALA A 401 -30.48 -0.08 -14.05
C ALA A 401 -30.56 1.34 -13.47
N PRO A 402 -29.82 1.63 -12.37
CA PRO A 402 -29.75 2.96 -11.81
C PRO A 402 -29.35 3.99 -12.87
N ALA A 403 -29.97 5.17 -12.84
CA ALA A 403 -29.61 6.26 -13.74
C ALA A 403 -28.23 6.85 -13.49
N GLU A 404 -27.68 6.62 -12.29
CA GLU A 404 -26.40 7.13 -11.83
C GLU A 404 -25.39 5.99 -11.72
N GLY A 405 -24.20 6.18 -12.34
CA GLY A 405 -23.09 5.25 -12.32
C GLY A 405 -21.90 5.75 -11.51
N SER A 406 -20.80 5.03 -11.60
CA SER A 406 -19.53 5.38 -10.92
C SER A 406 -19.00 6.76 -11.34
N ARG A 407 -19.21 7.17 -12.59
CA ARG A 407 -18.68 8.42 -13.12
C ARG A 407 -19.26 9.65 -12.44
N GLU A 408 -20.59 9.70 -12.27
CA GLU A 408 -21.31 10.81 -11.64
C GLU A 408 -20.92 10.93 -10.16
N VAL A 409 -20.88 9.79 -9.44
CA VAL A 409 -20.46 9.73 -8.03
C VAL A 409 -19.00 10.14 -7.89
N ALA A 410 -18.10 9.64 -8.75
CA ALA A 410 -16.68 10.03 -8.74
C ALA A 410 -16.49 11.55 -8.91
N ALA A 411 -17.28 12.18 -9.76
CA ALA A 411 -17.22 13.63 -9.96
C ALA A 411 -17.61 14.41 -8.68
N ARG A 412 -18.62 13.95 -7.92
CA ARG A 412 -18.99 14.56 -6.63
C ARG A 412 -17.92 14.34 -5.56
N VAL A 413 -17.40 13.12 -5.49
CA VAL A 413 -16.29 12.76 -4.57
C VAL A 413 -15.06 13.61 -4.84
N ALA A 414 -14.66 13.78 -6.11
CA ALA A 414 -13.51 14.61 -6.48
C ALA A 414 -13.71 16.06 -6.03
N ARG A 415 -14.86 16.68 -6.32
CA ARG A 415 -15.18 18.04 -5.89
C ARG A 415 -15.11 18.21 -4.36
N ALA A 416 -15.69 17.26 -3.60
CA ALA A 416 -15.65 17.30 -2.14
C ALA A 416 -14.19 17.21 -1.63
N ARG A 417 -13.35 16.37 -2.23
CA ARG A 417 -11.92 16.26 -1.87
C ARG A 417 -11.12 17.50 -2.23
N ASP A 418 -11.43 18.16 -3.36
CA ASP A 418 -10.80 19.42 -3.73
C ASP A 418 -11.12 20.52 -2.73
N ILE A 419 -12.38 20.62 -2.26
CA ILE A 419 -12.79 21.52 -1.19
C ILE A 419 -12.01 21.28 0.09
N GLN A 420 -11.87 20.00 0.49
CA GLN A 420 -11.11 19.60 1.68
C GLN A 420 -9.63 19.97 1.54
N ALA A 421 -9.01 19.59 0.43
CA ALA A 421 -7.60 19.87 0.17
C ALA A 421 -7.30 21.40 0.19
N ALA A 422 -8.13 22.18 -0.46
CA ALA A 422 -8.02 23.65 -0.46
C ALA A 422 -8.15 24.24 0.96
N ARG A 423 -9.14 23.76 1.73
CA ARG A 423 -9.35 24.18 3.12
C ARG A 423 -8.13 23.92 3.98
N TYR A 424 -7.56 22.70 3.95
CA TYR A 424 -6.41 22.34 4.77
C TYR A 424 -5.12 23.02 4.31
N ALA A 425 -4.94 23.24 3.02
CA ALA A 425 -3.82 24.01 2.49
C ALA A 425 -3.83 25.47 2.99
N THR A 426 -5.00 26.12 3.07
CA THR A 426 -5.12 27.48 3.65
C THR A 426 -4.79 27.54 5.14
N MET A 427 -4.85 26.41 5.84
CA MET A 427 -4.45 26.28 7.25
C MET A 427 -2.98 25.85 7.43
N GLY A 428 -2.21 25.71 6.33
CA GLY A 428 -0.82 25.23 6.36
C GLY A 428 -0.68 23.74 6.66
N LEU A 429 -1.73 22.93 6.40
CA LEU A 429 -1.79 21.50 6.65
C LEU A 429 -1.72 20.73 5.32
N ASP A 430 -0.69 20.94 4.52
CA ASP A 430 -0.55 20.39 3.17
C ASP A 430 -0.54 18.84 3.12
N SER A 431 -0.19 18.18 4.22
CA SER A 431 -0.20 16.73 4.34
C SER A 431 -1.60 16.13 4.61
N VAL A 432 -2.58 16.97 5.01
CA VAL A 432 -3.96 16.56 5.27
C VAL A 432 -4.79 16.72 4.01
N ARG A 433 -5.42 15.64 3.56
CA ARG A 433 -6.18 15.61 2.30
C ARG A 433 -7.67 15.36 2.47
N THR A 434 -8.06 14.74 3.59
CA THR A 434 -9.45 14.35 3.83
C THR A 434 -9.86 14.63 5.28
N ASN A 435 -11.17 14.77 5.49
CA ASN A 435 -11.71 15.01 6.83
C ASN A 435 -11.45 13.89 7.83
N ALA A 436 -11.30 12.63 7.38
CA ALA A 436 -10.98 11.53 8.27
C ALA A 436 -9.60 11.64 8.94
N GLN A 437 -8.66 12.38 8.33
CA GLN A 437 -7.31 12.60 8.84
C GLN A 437 -7.22 13.66 9.94
N VAL A 438 -8.31 14.42 10.17
CA VAL A 438 -8.32 15.55 11.09
C VAL A 438 -8.86 15.16 12.45
N SER A 439 -8.30 15.75 13.50
CA SER A 439 -8.74 15.52 14.89
C SER A 439 -8.53 16.76 15.78
N GLY A 440 -9.11 16.74 16.96
CA GLY A 440 -8.94 17.78 17.98
C GLY A 440 -9.36 19.15 17.50
N ARG A 441 -8.59 20.17 17.86
CA ARG A 441 -8.90 21.58 17.61
C ARG A 441 -9.09 21.91 16.12
N VAL A 442 -8.28 21.33 15.25
CA VAL A 442 -8.42 21.56 13.80
C VAL A 442 -9.80 21.14 13.30
N LEU A 443 -10.31 19.99 13.80
CA LEU A 443 -11.66 19.55 13.46
C LEU A 443 -12.73 20.54 13.98
N GLU A 444 -12.60 21.03 15.19
CA GLU A 444 -13.53 22.02 15.78
C GLU A 444 -13.55 23.31 14.98
N ASP A 445 -12.39 23.77 14.52
CA ASP A 445 -12.25 25.01 13.70
C ASP A 445 -12.91 24.86 12.32
N VAL A 446 -12.89 23.67 11.70
CA VAL A 446 -13.47 23.41 10.38
C VAL A 446 -14.91 22.92 10.43
N ALA A 447 -15.34 22.34 11.53
CA ALA A 447 -16.70 21.85 11.77
C ALA A 447 -17.62 23.00 12.20
N ARG A 448 -17.78 24.00 11.32
CA ARG A 448 -18.69 25.12 11.56
C ARG A 448 -20.13 24.63 11.56
N VAL A 449 -20.69 24.39 12.74
CA VAL A 449 -22.06 23.91 12.91
C VAL A 449 -22.99 25.12 13.06
N ASP A 450 -24.11 25.14 12.33
CA ASP A 450 -25.13 26.18 12.47
C ASP A 450 -25.91 26.05 13.78
N SER A 451 -26.74 27.03 14.13
CA SER A 451 -27.48 27.06 15.40
C SER A 451 -28.47 25.89 15.55
N ALA A 452 -29.12 25.47 14.48
CA ALA A 452 -30.06 24.35 14.48
C ALA A 452 -29.30 23.01 14.64
N GLY A 453 -28.17 22.86 13.99
CA GLY A 453 -27.28 21.71 14.13
C GLY A 453 -26.69 21.60 15.54
N LEU A 454 -26.31 22.70 16.18
CA LEU A 454 -25.80 22.69 17.55
C LEU A 454 -26.83 22.16 18.55
N SER A 455 -28.11 22.49 18.39
CA SER A 455 -29.17 21.93 19.23
C SER A 455 -29.28 20.41 19.05
N LEU A 456 -29.38 19.94 17.79
CA LEU A 456 -29.42 18.51 17.49
C LEU A 456 -28.18 17.77 18.03
N LEU A 457 -26.99 18.37 17.87
CA LEU A 457 -25.74 17.78 18.32
C LEU A 457 -25.69 17.56 19.83
N ARG A 458 -26.20 18.54 20.63
CA ARG A 458 -26.33 18.41 22.08
C ARG A 458 -27.30 17.31 22.48
N ASP A 459 -28.53 17.37 21.93
CA ASP A 459 -29.59 16.41 22.27
C ASP A 459 -29.18 14.96 21.91
N ALA A 460 -28.54 14.79 20.75
CA ALA A 460 -28.04 13.49 20.32
C ALA A 460 -26.82 13.03 21.13
N ALA A 461 -25.90 13.92 21.49
CA ALA A 461 -24.74 13.57 22.31
C ALA A 461 -25.17 13.04 23.70
N ASP A 462 -26.18 13.66 24.31
CA ASP A 462 -26.72 13.26 25.60
C ASP A 462 -27.51 11.96 25.49
N SER A 463 -28.40 11.81 24.52
CA SER A 463 -29.26 10.63 24.33
C SER A 463 -28.46 9.37 23.96
N MET A 464 -27.47 9.49 23.08
CA MET A 464 -26.59 8.40 22.64
C MET A 464 -25.38 8.20 23.56
N ARG A 465 -25.19 9.00 24.59
CA ARG A 465 -24.02 8.96 25.50
C ARG A 465 -22.70 8.89 24.74
N LEU A 466 -22.52 9.78 23.79
CA LEU A 466 -21.33 9.78 22.92
C LEU A 466 -20.05 10.01 23.73
N SER A 467 -19.04 9.19 23.49
CA SER A 467 -17.69 9.50 23.93
C SER A 467 -17.13 10.68 23.15
N ALA A 468 -16.11 11.37 23.67
CA ALA A 468 -15.41 12.44 22.93
C ALA A 468 -14.92 11.99 21.53
N ARG A 469 -14.47 10.73 21.43
CA ARG A 469 -14.09 10.13 20.13
C ARG A 469 -15.32 9.96 19.21
N GLY A 470 -16.44 9.49 19.73
CA GLY A 470 -17.70 9.36 18.99
C GLY A 470 -18.20 10.71 18.47
N TYR A 471 -18.15 11.73 19.30
CA TYR A 471 -18.49 13.12 18.96
C TYR A 471 -17.65 13.64 17.77
N HIS A 472 -16.33 13.54 17.86
CA HIS A 472 -15.44 14.00 16.79
C HIS A 472 -15.64 13.22 15.47
N ARG A 473 -16.04 11.94 15.51
CA ARG A 473 -16.36 11.20 14.29
C ARG A 473 -17.62 11.68 13.63
N VAL A 474 -18.68 11.90 14.40
CA VAL A 474 -19.92 12.48 13.87
C VAL A 474 -19.61 13.80 13.18
N LEU A 475 -18.81 14.65 13.80
CA LEU A 475 -18.41 15.94 13.18
C LEU A 475 -17.60 15.76 11.88
N ARG A 476 -16.68 14.80 11.82
CA ARG A 476 -15.91 14.51 10.59
C ARG A 476 -16.81 14.06 9.45
N VAL A 477 -17.74 13.14 9.73
CA VAL A 477 -18.71 12.65 8.75
C VAL A 477 -19.66 13.77 8.34
N ALA A 478 -20.20 14.53 9.28
CA ALA A 478 -21.08 15.66 9.00
C ALA A 478 -20.38 16.75 8.14
N ARG A 479 -19.08 17.02 8.40
CA ARG A 479 -18.30 17.95 7.56
C ARG A 479 -18.13 17.40 6.15
N THR A 480 -17.93 16.11 5.99
CA THR A 480 -17.83 15.47 4.67
C THR A 480 -19.15 15.55 3.90
N LEU A 481 -20.27 15.37 4.57
CA LEU A 481 -21.61 15.52 3.97
C LEU A 481 -21.82 16.96 3.51
N ALA A 482 -21.47 17.94 4.34
CA ALA A 482 -21.55 19.34 3.95
C ALA A 482 -20.59 19.69 2.79
N ASP A 483 -19.42 19.06 2.69
CA ASP A 483 -18.50 19.24 1.55
C ASP A 483 -19.07 18.61 0.26
N LEU A 484 -19.77 17.47 0.33
CA LEU A 484 -20.47 16.88 -0.80
C LEU A 484 -21.59 17.79 -1.34
N ASP A 485 -22.25 18.53 -0.45
CA ASP A 485 -23.28 19.52 -0.77
C ASP A 485 -22.71 20.90 -1.09
N ALA A 486 -21.37 21.06 -1.07
CA ALA A 486 -20.65 22.32 -1.23
C ALA A 486 -21.13 23.42 -0.23
N ALA A 487 -21.55 23.01 0.97
CA ALA A 487 -22.02 23.91 2.02
C ALA A 487 -20.86 24.41 2.92
N ASP A 488 -20.89 25.68 3.27
CA ASP A 488 -19.86 26.31 4.13
C ASP A 488 -19.96 25.84 5.60
N SER A 489 -21.17 25.52 6.07
CA SER A 489 -21.46 25.09 7.43
C SER A 489 -22.15 23.74 7.49
N ILE A 490 -22.00 23.06 8.62
CA ILE A 490 -22.71 21.81 8.90
C ILE A 490 -24.12 22.15 9.38
N GLY A 491 -25.13 21.79 8.59
CA GLY A 491 -26.53 21.97 8.93
C GLY A 491 -27.13 20.74 9.60
N HIS A 492 -28.41 20.89 10.02
CA HIS A 492 -29.19 19.85 10.68
C HIS A 492 -29.24 18.51 9.90
N LEU A 493 -29.44 18.57 8.56
CA LEU A 493 -29.52 17.35 7.73
C LEU A 493 -28.20 16.59 7.69
N HIS A 494 -27.07 17.29 7.60
CA HIS A 494 -25.76 16.67 7.61
C HIS A 494 -25.50 15.93 8.92
N LEU A 495 -25.90 16.50 10.06
CA LEU A 495 -25.78 15.84 11.36
C LEU A 495 -26.72 14.65 11.48
N ALA A 496 -27.98 14.78 11.04
CA ALA A 496 -28.95 13.69 11.09
C ALA A 496 -28.46 12.48 10.27
N GLU A 497 -27.94 12.69 9.05
CA GLU A 497 -27.33 11.63 8.26
C GLU A 497 -26.07 11.05 8.94
N ALA A 498 -25.20 11.87 9.51
CA ALA A 498 -24.01 11.41 10.22
C ALA A 498 -24.35 10.57 11.45
N PHE A 499 -25.40 10.92 12.18
CA PHE A 499 -25.89 10.12 13.32
C PHE A 499 -26.46 8.77 12.90
N SER A 500 -27.13 8.69 11.72
CA SER A 500 -27.68 7.43 11.23
C SER A 500 -26.60 6.36 11.05
N TYR A 501 -25.41 6.75 10.60
CA TYR A 501 -24.27 5.85 10.49
C TYR A 501 -23.67 5.43 11.85
N ARG A 502 -24.02 6.15 12.93
CA ARG A 502 -23.54 5.84 14.28
C ARG A 502 -24.51 4.98 15.08
N ALA A 503 -25.80 5.09 14.87
CA ALA A 503 -26.82 4.33 15.60
C ALA A 503 -26.56 2.81 15.57
N LEU A 504 -26.22 2.28 14.38
CA LEU A 504 -25.86 0.87 14.21
C LEU A 504 -24.59 0.45 14.95
N ALA A 505 -23.65 1.37 15.17
CA ALA A 505 -22.44 1.08 15.93
C ALA A 505 -22.71 0.81 17.42
N ASP A 506 -23.68 1.50 18.00
CA ASP A 506 -24.03 1.35 19.39
C ASP A 506 -24.81 0.06 19.64
N ASP A 507 -25.59 -0.40 18.66
CA ASP A 507 -26.25 -1.70 18.71
C ASP A 507 -25.23 -2.86 18.64
N CYS A 508 -24.23 -2.76 17.76
CA CYS A 508 -23.11 -3.72 17.70
C CYS A 508 -22.31 -3.76 19.02
N ARG A 509 -22.11 -2.62 19.69
CA ARG A 509 -21.40 -2.57 20.97
C ARG A 509 -22.20 -3.16 22.14
N ARG A 510 -23.51 -3.03 22.12
CA ARG A 510 -24.37 -3.66 23.14
C ARG A 510 -24.41 -5.18 22.99
N ALA A 511 -24.13 -5.66 21.79
CA ALA A 511 -24.07 -7.08 21.49
C ALA A 511 -22.68 -7.71 21.76
N ALA A 512 -21.60 -6.90 21.78
CA ALA A 512 -20.23 -7.31 22.08
C ALA A 512 -19.87 -7.14 23.56
#